data_006310609d7575df5901734e2fad4b90
#
_entry.id   006310609d7575df5901734e2fad4b90
#
_cell.length_a   1.000
_cell.length_b   1.000
_cell.length_c   1.000
_cell.angle_alpha   90.00
_cell.angle_beta   90.00
_cell.angle_gamma   90.00
#
_symmetry.space_group_name_H-M   'P 1'
#
loop_
_entity.id
_entity.type
_entity.pdbx_description
1 polymer ?
#
loop_
_entity_poly.entity_id
_entity_poly.type
_entity_poly.pdbx_seq_one_letter_code
_entity_poly.pdbx_strand_id
1 'polypeptide(L)'
;MSPASRMFQMVLLIVLALACAGQGTGRGGDGEGPNVDKKMGIAGDGERRYAPGEVLVRFRDGTDAGTIARIQREVHLETVRVVSSPNLYLMKIVDQTSVEEMVRRLQRYEEVVLAEPNYVRRIQ
;
A
#
# COMPACT_ATOMS: atom_id res chain seq x y z
N MET A 1 -26.28 30.14 -17.98
CA MET A 1 -26.32 29.65 -16.60
C MET A 1 -26.16 28.13 -16.64
N SER A 2 -25.01 27.65 -16.34
CA SER A 2 -24.77 26.21 -16.38
C SER A 2 -25.33 25.51 -15.14
N PRO A 3 -26.00 24.37 -15.26
CA PRO A 3 -26.61 23.66 -14.13
C PRO A 3 -25.59 22.98 -13.20
N ALA A 4 -24.31 23.12 -13.45
CA ALA A 4 -23.27 22.52 -12.64
C ALA A 4 -23.09 23.18 -11.25
N SER A 5 -23.64 24.36 -11.05
CA SER A 5 -23.49 25.09 -9.78
C SER A 5 -24.45 24.66 -8.69
N ARG A 6 -25.47 23.88 -9.02
CA ARG A 6 -26.46 23.44 -8.03
C ARG A 6 -26.16 22.07 -7.41
N MET A 7 -25.28 21.30 -8.02
CA MET A 7 -24.90 19.99 -7.43
C MET A 7 -23.83 20.09 -6.37
N PHE A 8 -23.12 21.19 -6.30
CA PHE A 8 -22.06 21.37 -5.30
C PHE A 8 -22.60 21.78 -3.91
N GLN A 9 -23.82 22.30 -3.86
CA GLN A 9 -24.40 22.80 -2.62
C GLN A 9 -25.15 21.73 -1.82
N MET A 10 -25.48 20.63 -2.44
CA MET A 10 -26.19 19.54 -1.75
C MET A 10 -25.27 18.54 -1.06
N VAL A 11 -24.01 18.51 -1.41
CA VAL A 11 -23.05 17.59 -0.79
C VAL A 11 -22.51 18.12 0.53
N LEU A 12 -22.62 19.43 0.75
CA LEU A 12 -22.10 20.05 1.99
C LEU A 12 -23.04 19.89 3.20
N LEU A 13 -24.29 19.52 2.99
CA LEU A 13 -25.26 19.39 4.08
C LEU A 13 -25.36 17.99 4.70
N ILE A 14 -24.72 17.01 4.12
CA ILE A 14 -24.77 15.62 4.63
C ILE A 14 -23.61 15.34 5.60
N VAL A 15 -22.59 16.16 5.61
CA VAL A 15 -21.40 15.93 6.48
C VAL A 15 -21.61 16.43 7.90
N LEU A 16 -22.62 17.25 8.14
CA LEU A 16 -22.84 17.84 9.49
C LEU A 16 -23.73 16.99 10.42
N ALA A 17 -24.30 15.91 9.95
CA ALA A 17 -25.22 15.10 10.77
C ALA A 17 -24.56 13.89 11.42
N LEU A 18 -23.28 13.62 11.16
CA LEU A 18 -22.59 12.44 11.70
C LEU A 18 -21.66 12.74 12.88
N ALA A 19 -21.67 13.97 13.39
CA ALA A 19 -20.74 14.36 14.45
C ALA A 19 -21.29 14.14 15.88
N CYS A 20 -22.45 13.56 16.04
CA CYS A 20 -23.06 13.41 17.37
C CYS A 20 -23.25 11.98 17.87
N ALA A 21 -22.68 10.99 17.25
CA ALA A 21 -22.83 9.61 17.71
C ALA A 21 -21.51 9.00 18.20
N GLY A 22 -20.75 9.75 18.96
CA GLY A 22 -19.43 9.29 19.36
C GLY A 22 -19.10 9.51 20.84
N GLN A 23 -20.07 9.50 21.70
CA GLN A 23 -19.79 9.36 23.14
C GLN A 23 -20.12 7.95 23.60
N GLY A 24 -19.37 7.02 23.06
CA GLY A 24 -19.19 5.80 23.77
C GLY A 24 -18.37 6.11 25.02
N THR A 25 -19.02 6.24 26.14
CA THR A 25 -18.38 6.11 27.42
C THR A 25 -17.95 4.65 27.53
N GLY A 26 -16.94 4.30 26.81
CA GLY A 26 -16.18 3.12 27.10
C GLY A 26 -15.46 3.36 28.40
N ARG A 27 -16.11 3.13 29.52
CA ARG A 27 -15.41 2.73 30.71
C ARG A 27 -14.75 1.41 30.32
N GLY A 28 -13.55 1.52 29.80
CA GLY A 28 -12.65 0.42 29.75
C GLY A 28 -12.50 -0.04 31.18
N GLY A 29 -13.10 -1.15 31.48
CA GLY A 29 -12.70 -1.85 32.66
C GLY A 29 -11.18 -1.97 32.61
N ASP A 30 -10.55 -1.70 33.69
CA ASP A 30 -9.16 -2.02 33.94
C ASP A 30 -8.98 -3.54 33.81
N GLY A 31 -9.23 -4.03 32.64
CA GLY A 31 -8.71 -5.25 32.18
C GLY A 31 -7.27 -4.93 31.82
N GLU A 32 -6.48 -4.87 32.84
CA GLU A 32 -5.08 -5.19 32.73
C GLU A 32 -5.04 -6.60 32.15
N GLY A 33 -5.30 -6.65 30.84
CA GLY A 33 -5.03 -7.84 30.09
C GLY A 33 -3.58 -8.15 30.36
N PRO A 34 -3.24 -9.40 30.66
CA PRO A 34 -1.85 -9.78 30.80
C PRO A 34 -1.16 -9.18 29.59
N ASN A 35 -0.13 -8.48 29.85
CA ASN A 35 0.83 -8.05 28.87
C ASN A 35 1.09 -9.27 28.02
N VAL A 36 0.24 -9.45 27.04
CA VAL A 36 0.52 -10.43 26.02
C VAL A 36 1.69 -9.78 25.34
N ASP A 37 2.82 -10.14 25.88
CA ASP A 37 4.05 -9.89 25.21
C ASP A 37 3.77 -10.16 23.76
N LYS A 38 3.77 -9.13 22.98
CA LYS A 38 3.87 -9.26 21.54
C LYS A 38 5.20 -9.89 21.16
N LYS A 39 5.63 -10.76 21.99
CA LYS A 39 6.65 -11.74 21.75
C LYS A 39 6.04 -12.95 21.03
N MET A 40 4.91 -12.74 20.44
CA MET A 40 4.48 -13.51 19.32
C MET A 40 5.12 -12.97 18.02
N GLY A 41 6.37 -12.59 18.14
CA GLY A 41 7.26 -12.88 17.07
C GLY A 41 7.24 -14.39 16.94
N ILE A 42 6.40 -14.89 16.13
CA ILE A 42 6.47 -16.25 15.67
C ILE A 42 7.84 -16.36 15.03
N ALA A 43 8.75 -16.75 15.84
CA ALA A 43 9.98 -17.32 15.40
C ALA A 43 9.62 -18.61 14.66
N GLY A 44 9.43 -18.52 13.41
CA GLY A 44 9.09 -19.70 12.63
C GLY A 44 9.62 -19.61 11.24
N ASP A 45 9.58 -18.47 10.68
CA ASP A 45 10.11 -18.27 9.36
C ASP A 45 11.36 -17.43 9.49
N GLY A 46 12.46 -17.99 9.12
CA GLY A 46 13.71 -17.27 9.02
C GLY A 46 13.40 -15.89 8.48
N GLU A 47 13.50 -14.92 9.33
CA GLU A 47 13.06 -13.56 9.20
C GLU A 47 13.39 -13.00 7.82
N ARG A 48 12.45 -13.14 6.92
CA ARG A 48 12.56 -12.58 5.58
C ARG A 48 12.44 -11.08 5.71
N ARG A 49 13.54 -10.46 6.04
CA ARG A 49 13.61 -9.02 6.11
C ARG A 49 13.62 -8.48 4.69
N TYR A 50 12.66 -7.67 4.38
CA TYR A 50 12.66 -6.89 3.15
C TYR A 50 12.99 -5.43 3.45
N ALA A 51 13.51 -4.75 2.46
CA ALA A 51 13.77 -3.32 2.57
C ALA A 51 12.44 -2.57 2.71
N PRO A 52 12.28 -1.73 3.75
CA PRO A 52 11.04 -1.00 3.96
C PRO A 52 10.77 -0.05 2.80
N GLY A 53 9.52 -0.06 2.33
CA GLY A 53 9.08 0.83 1.26
C GLY A 53 9.61 0.49 -0.14
N GLU A 54 10.20 -0.68 -0.33
CA GLU A 54 10.71 -1.13 -1.64
C GLU A 54 10.02 -2.40 -2.11
N VAL A 55 9.67 -2.42 -3.39
CA VAL A 55 9.05 -3.55 -4.05
C VAL A 55 9.76 -3.89 -5.36
N LEU A 56 9.80 -5.17 -5.68
CA LEU A 56 10.24 -5.66 -6.98
C LEU A 56 9.02 -5.92 -7.85
N VAL A 57 8.99 -5.33 -9.02
CA VAL A 57 7.88 -5.44 -9.96
C VAL A 57 8.39 -5.90 -11.32
N ARG A 58 7.84 -6.98 -11.81
CA ARG A 58 8.08 -7.44 -13.18
C ARG A 58 6.83 -7.21 -14.01
N PHE A 59 6.99 -6.50 -15.09
CA PHE A 59 5.93 -6.33 -16.07
C PHE A 59 5.99 -7.41 -17.14
N ARG A 60 4.85 -7.63 -17.80
CA ARG A 60 4.76 -8.53 -18.95
C ARG A 60 5.64 -8.03 -20.09
N ASP A 61 6.21 -8.96 -20.83
CA ASP A 61 6.98 -8.64 -22.01
C ASP A 61 6.12 -7.86 -23.00
N GLY A 62 6.67 -6.79 -23.56
CA GLY A 62 5.95 -5.92 -24.46
C GLY A 62 5.11 -4.83 -23.81
N THR A 63 5.09 -4.73 -22.47
CA THR A 63 4.45 -3.59 -21.80
C THR A 63 5.22 -2.31 -22.12
N ASP A 64 4.53 -1.35 -22.70
CA ASP A 64 5.16 -0.10 -23.10
C ASP A 64 5.47 0.81 -21.90
N ALA A 65 6.44 1.71 -22.09
CA ALA A 65 6.88 2.62 -21.04
C ALA A 65 5.77 3.56 -20.53
N GLY A 66 4.83 3.92 -21.39
CA GLY A 66 3.69 4.76 -21.03
C GLY A 66 2.73 4.06 -20.08
N THR A 67 2.47 2.79 -20.31
CA THR A 67 1.67 1.95 -19.42
C THR A 67 2.34 1.77 -18.06
N ILE A 68 3.64 1.48 -18.05
CA ILE A 68 4.41 1.40 -16.80
C ILE A 68 4.33 2.72 -16.02
N ALA A 69 4.54 3.84 -16.68
CA ALA A 69 4.47 5.16 -16.05
C ALA A 69 3.06 5.49 -15.53
N ARG A 70 2.02 5.04 -16.22
CA ARG A 70 0.63 5.19 -15.76
C ARG A 70 0.41 4.43 -14.46
N ILE A 71 0.76 3.14 -14.43
CA ILE A 71 0.62 2.29 -13.23
C ILE A 71 1.40 2.90 -12.06
N GLN A 72 2.64 3.31 -12.28
CA GLN A 72 3.46 3.94 -11.24
C GLN A 72 2.79 5.17 -10.63
N ARG A 73 2.18 6.02 -11.44
CA ARG A 73 1.45 7.20 -10.95
C ARG A 73 0.20 6.83 -10.17
N GLU A 74 -0.55 5.85 -10.65
CA GLU A 74 -1.79 5.40 -10.00
C GLU A 74 -1.55 4.79 -8.62
N VAL A 75 -0.44 4.07 -8.44
CA VAL A 75 -0.12 3.39 -7.18
C VAL A 75 0.94 4.13 -6.35
N HIS A 76 1.41 5.29 -6.79
CA HIS A 76 2.43 6.10 -6.13
C HIS A 76 3.77 5.36 -5.94
N LEU A 77 4.30 4.85 -7.04
CA LEU A 77 5.62 4.23 -7.09
C LEU A 77 6.61 5.04 -7.92
N GLU A 78 7.86 5.02 -7.53
CA GLU A 78 8.97 5.54 -8.29
C GLU A 78 9.98 4.44 -8.62
N THR A 79 10.49 4.44 -9.86
CA THR A 79 11.57 3.53 -10.24
C THR A 79 12.87 3.94 -9.60
N VAL A 80 13.47 3.05 -8.82
CA VAL A 80 14.83 3.22 -8.30
C VAL A 80 15.84 2.77 -9.34
N ARG A 81 15.65 1.59 -9.91
CA ARG A 81 16.51 1.05 -10.96
C ARG A 81 15.84 -0.11 -11.68
N VAL A 82 16.34 -0.40 -12.87
CA VAL A 82 16.06 -1.66 -13.57
C VAL A 82 17.05 -2.71 -13.05
N VAL A 83 16.55 -3.85 -12.58
CA VAL A 83 17.40 -4.80 -11.85
C VAL A 83 18.29 -5.61 -12.78
N SER A 84 17.82 -6.49 -13.58
CA SER A 84 18.74 -7.30 -14.42
C SER A 84 18.06 -8.01 -15.58
N SER A 85 16.79 -8.02 -15.60
CA SER A 85 16.04 -8.66 -16.66
C SER A 85 15.21 -7.60 -17.34
N PRO A 86 14.95 -7.69 -18.62
CA PRO A 86 13.98 -6.79 -19.21
C PRO A 86 12.71 -6.84 -18.37
N ASN A 87 12.18 -5.67 -18.04
CA ASN A 87 10.93 -5.50 -17.32
C ASN A 87 10.92 -5.83 -15.81
N LEU A 88 12.06 -6.06 -15.16
CA LEU A 88 12.15 -6.17 -13.71
C LEU A 88 12.68 -4.87 -13.11
N TYR A 89 11.84 -4.22 -12.32
CA TYR A 89 12.11 -2.91 -11.72
C TYR A 89 12.16 -3.01 -10.20
N LEU A 90 13.15 -2.34 -9.60
CA LEU A 90 13.10 -2.01 -8.19
C LEU A 90 12.39 -0.66 -8.06
N MET A 91 11.31 -0.64 -7.32
CA MET A 91 10.49 0.56 -7.14
C MET A 91 10.36 0.91 -5.67
N LYS A 92 10.27 2.21 -5.40
CA LYS A 92 10.05 2.76 -4.07
C LYS A 92 8.63 3.25 -3.93
N ILE A 93 8.03 2.96 -2.80
CA ILE A 93 6.71 3.49 -2.40
C ILE A 93 6.89 4.93 -1.95
N VAL A 94 6.16 5.86 -2.57
CA VAL A 94 6.30 7.31 -2.31
C VAL A 94 5.31 7.78 -1.25
N ASP A 95 4.21 7.08 -1.09
CA ASP A 95 3.20 7.35 -0.08
C ASP A 95 3.43 6.47 1.18
N GLN A 96 2.49 6.47 2.09
CA GLN A 96 2.56 5.68 3.33
C GLN A 96 1.95 4.28 3.20
N THR A 97 1.75 3.80 1.99
CA THR A 97 1.23 2.46 1.74
C THR A 97 2.23 1.41 2.22
N SER A 98 1.76 0.40 2.93
CA SER A 98 2.61 -0.72 3.33
C SER A 98 3.06 -1.53 2.13
N VAL A 99 4.19 -2.23 2.27
CA VAL A 99 4.73 -3.08 1.20
C VAL A 99 3.74 -4.17 0.81
N GLU A 100 3.08 -4.79 1.78
CA GLU A 100 2.10 -5.85 1.56
C GLU A 100 0.86 -5.35 0.80
N GLU A 101 0.38 -4.17 1.16
CA GLU A 101 -0.75 -3.56 0.45
C GLU A 101 -0.36 -3.15 -0.97
N MET A 102 0.83 -2.63 -1.15
CA MET A 102 1.34 -2.26 -2.46
C MET A 102 1.45 -3.49 -3.37
N VAL A 103 1.99 -4.59 -2.86
CA VAL A 103 2.06 -5.86 -3.60
C VAL A 103 0.66 -6.33 -4.02
N ARG A 104 -0.32 -6.27 -3.12
CA ARG A 104 -1.71 -6.62 -3.46
C ARG A 104 -2.33 -5.72 -4.53
N ARG A 105 -2.05 -4.42 -4.49
CA ARG A 105 -2.52 -3.48 -5.51
C ARG A 105 -1.90 -3.77 -6.87
N LEU A 106 -0.61 -4.00 -6.90
CA LEU A 106 0.11 -4.32 -8.14
C LEU A 106 -0.37 -5.62 -8.78
N GLN A 107 -0.70 -6.63 -8.00
CA GLN A 107 -1.21 -7.91 -8.51
C GLN A 107 -2.55 -7.82 -9.21
N ARG A 108 -3.27 -6.71 -9.11
CA ARG A 108 -4.53 -6.48 -9.83
C ARG A 108 -4.34 -6.03 -11.26
N TYR A 109 -3.13 -5.60 -11.64
CA TYR A 109 -2.84 -5.18 -13.00
C TYR A 109 -2.44 -6.37 -13.85
N GLU A 110 -3.08 -6.52 -15.01
CA GLU A 110 -2.76 -7.62 -15.94
C GLU A 110 -1.35 -7.52 -16.51
N GLU A 111 -0.81 -6.32 -16.56
CA GLU A 111 0.54 -6.03 -17.02
C GLU A 111 1.61 -6.45 -16.01
N VAL A 112 1.24 -6.65 -14.76
CA VAL A 112 2.16 -7.07 -13.69
C VAL A 112 2.18 -8.59 -13.59
N VAL A 113 3.32 -9.17 -13.89
CA VAL A 113 3.55 -10.63 -13.81
C VAL A 113 4.01 -11.03 -12.41
N LEU A 114 4.79 -10.18 -11.76
CA LEU A 114 5.32 -10.42 -10.43
C LEU A 114 5.37 -9.12 -9.64
N ALA A 115 4.90 -9.17 -8.41
CA ALA A 115 5.11 -8.12 -7.42
C ALA A 115 5.47 -8.77 -6.10
N GLU A 116 6.61 -8.40 -5.55
CA GLU A 116 7.11 -8.94 -4.29
C GLU A 116 7.90 -7.89 -3.49
N PRO A 117 7.98 -8.03 -2.17
CA PRO A 117 8.87 -7.20 -1.36
C PRO A 117 10.33 -7.36 -1.77
N ASN A 118 11.13 -6.31 -1.66
CA ASN A 118 12.56 -6.40 -1.89
C ASN A 118 13.26 -7.11 -0.72
N TYR A 119 13.37 -8.42 -0.80
CA TYR A 119 14.04 -9.21 0.24
C TYR A 119 15.53 -8.96 0.28
N VAL A 120 16.02 -8.52 1.42
CA VAL A 120 17.45 -8.32 1.65
C VAL A 120 18.06 -9.67 2.05
N ARG A 121 18.89 -10.23 1.18
CA ARG A 121 19.73 -11.38 1.53
C ARG A 121 20.92 -10.88 2.34
N ARG A 122 20.99 -11.24 3.61
CA ARG A 122 22.25 -11.12 4.34
C ARG A 122 23.18 -12.24 3.84
N ILE A 123 24.24 -11.84 3.22
CA ILE A 123 25.38 -12.73 2.97
C ILE A 123 26.08 -12.86 4.31
N GLN A 124 26.01 -14.02 4.91
CA GLN A 124 26.83 -14.37 6.07
C GLN A 124 28.22 -14.76 5.58
#